data_826e072f9902663cf2c5c6d73611ec72
#
_entry.id   826e072f9902663cf2c5c6d73611ec72
#
_cell.length_a   1.000
_cell.length_b   1.000
_cell.length_c   1.000
_cell.angle_alpha   90.00
_cell.angle_beta   90.00
_cell.angle_gamma   90.00
#
_symmetry.space_group_name_H-M   'P 1'
#
loop_
_entity.id
_entity.type
_entity.pdbx_description
1 polymer ?
#
loop_
_entity_poly.entity_id
_entity_poly.type
_entity_poly.pdbx_seq_one_letter_code
_entity_poly.pdbx_strand_id
1 'polypeptide(L)' 'MMFKKLHKHNFSKFAYASNVVQFDSMGYPLRLCIMQCDCGMTNQEWVDVPESSVTDKDVILKWERL' A
#
# COMPACT_ATOMS: atom_id res chain seq x y z
N MET A 1 -8.70 -1.31 36.79
CA MET A 1 -7.94 -1.15 35.61
C MET A 1 -8.54 -0.19 34.63
N MET A 2 -7.73 0.67 34.18
CA MET A 2 -8.21 1.63 33.30
C MET A 2 -7.83 1.27 31.90
N PHE A 3 -8.78 1.17 31.01
CA PHE A 3 -8.47 0.93 29.66
C PHE A 3 -8.20 2.21 28.96
N LYS A 4 -7.09 2.28 28.30
CA LYS A 4 -6.88 3.38 27.45
C LYS A 4 -7.81 3.25 26.29
N LYS A 5 -8.43 4.33 25.94
CA LYS A 5 -9.23 4.35 24.78
C LYS A 5 -8.35 4.00 23.61
N LEU A 6 -8.70 2.98 22.89
CA LEU A 6 -7.88 2.58 21.77
C LEU A 6 -7.90 3.65 20.70
N HIS A 7 -6.72 3.99 20.26
CA HIS A 7 -6.56 4.94 19.18
C HIS A 7 -6.97 4.27 17.88
N LYS A 8 -7.90 4.86 17.19
CA LYS A 8 -8.28 4.33 15.91
C LYS A 8 -7.32 4.89 14.88
N HIS A 9 -6.53 4.01 14.31
CA HIS A 9 -5.53 4.46 13.36
C HIS A 9 -6.17 4.87 12.05
N ASN A 10 -5.72 6.00 11.56
CA ASN A 10 -6.18 6.51 10.29
C ASN A 10 -4.97 6.58 9.37
N PHE A 11 -4.79 5.59 8.53
CA PHE A 11 -3.64 5.51 7.65
C PHE A 11 -3.89 6.25 6.34
N SER A 12 -4.25 7.51 6.47
CA SER A 12 -4.58 8.31 5.30
C SER A 12 -3.41 9.16 4.81
N LYS A 13 -2.36 9.26 5.61
CA LYS A 13 -1.20 10.02 5.19
C LYS A 13 -0.29 9.16 4.34
N PHE A 14 0.10 9.69 3.21
CA PHE A 14 1.01 8.99 2.32
C PHE A 14 2.44 9.20 2.79
N ALA A 15 3.15 8.13 3.11
CA ALA A 15 4.54 8.24 3.52
C ALA A 15 5.48 8.08 2.34
N TYR A 16 5.36 6.96 1.62
CA TYR A 16 6.14 6.82 0.40
C TYR A 16 5.61 5.65 -0.41
N ALA A 17 5.93 5.65 -1.70
CA ALA A 17 5.56 4.58 -2.60
C ALA A 17 6.79 3.72 -2.86
N SER A 18 6.60 2.41 -2.82
CA SER A 18 7.69 1.51 -3.15
C SER A 18 7.72 1.28 -4.64
N ASN A 19 8.69 0.49 -5.09
CA ASN A 19 8.74 0.10 -6.48
C ASN A 19 8.17 -1.29 -6.70
N VAL A 20 7.34 -1.76 -5.78
CA VAL A 20 6.71 -3.07 -5.88
C VAL A 20 5.32 -2.90 -6.45
N VAL A 21 5.02 -3.60 -7.53
CA VAL A 21 3.75 -3.47 -8.23
C VAL A 21 3.15 -4.86 -8.41
N GLN A 22 1.85 -4.94 -8.26
CA GLN A 22 1.12 -6.17 -8.46
C GLN A 22 -0.09 -5.85 -9.33
N PHE A 23 -0.47 -6.76 -10.21
CA PHE A 23 -1.66 -6.54 -11.02
C PHE A 23 -2.81 -7.33 -10.42
N ASP A 24 -3.97 -6.71 -10.38
CA ASP A 24 -5.14 -7.40 -9.84
C ASP A 24 -5.71 -8.35 -10.91
N SER A 25 -6.83 -8.99 -10.59
CA SER A 25 -7.40 -9.99 -11.48
C SER A 25 -7.92 -9.37 -12.77
N MET A 26 -8.12 -8.07 -12.78
CA MET A 26 -8.59 -7.36 -13.97
C MET A 26 -7.43 -6.81 -14.78
N GLY A 27 -6.21 -6.97 -14.30
CA GLY A 27 -5.05 -6.47 -15.00
C GLY A 27 -4.65 -5.05 -14.66
N TYR A 28 -5.24 -4.45 -13.63
CA TYR A 28 -4.90 -3.10 -13.23
C TYR A 28 -3.74 -3.11 -12.25
N PRO A 29 -2.78 -2.21 -12.41
CA PRO A 29 -1.62 -2.21 -11.51
C PRO A 29 -1.93 -1.56 -10.18
N LEU A 30 -1.36 -2.16 -9.14
CA LEU A 30 -1.43 -1.64 -7.79
C LEU A 30 -0.01 -1.54 -7.27
N ARG A 31 0.30 -0.41 -6.69
CA ARG A 31 1.65 -0.20 -6.14
C ARG A 31 1.58 -0.29 -4.62
N LEU A 32 2.58 -0.94 -4.06
CA LEU A 32 2.66 -1.06 -2.60
C LEU A 32 3.12 0.27 -2.05
N CYS A 33 2.30 0.86 -1.22
CA CYS A 33 2.60 2.15 -0.63
C CYS A 33 2.58 2.04 0.88
N ILE A 34 3.36 2.89 1.53
CA ILE A 34 3.37 2.96 2.98
C ILE A 34 2.54 4.15 3.39
N MET A 35 1.51 3.90 4.13
CA MET A 35 0.63 4.92 4.65
C MET A 35 0.89 5.09 6.13
N GLN A 36 0.58 6.24 6.65
CA GLN A 36 0.93 6.56 8.03
C GLN A 36 -0.24 7.16 8.77
N CYS A 37 -0.34 6.79 10.03
CA CYS A 37 -1.28 7.40 10.95
C CYS A 37 -0.61 8.58 11.63
N ASP A 38 -1.39 9.49 12.16
CA ASP A 38 -0.86 10.65 12.87
C ASP A 38 0.01 10.27 14.05
N CYS A 39 -0.20 9.11 14.60
CA CYS A 39 0.60 8.67 15.75
C CYS A 39 1.96 8.10 15.32
N GLY A 40 2.23 8.06 14.02
CA GLY A 40 3.50 7.55 13.53
C GLY A 40 3.49 6.11 13.09
N MET A 41 2.42 5.38 13.38
CA MET A 41 2.35 3.99 12.97
C MET A 41 2.14 3.90 11.46
N THR A 42 2.74 2.91 10.83
CA THR A 42 2.64 2.75 9.39
C THR A 42 1.92 1.48 9.02
N ASN A 43 1.43 1.45 7.81
CA ASN A 43 0.72 0.31 7.27
C ASN A 43 1.00 0.23 5.78
N GLN A 44 0.99 -0.98 5.26
CA GLN A 44 1.20 -1.19 3.83
C GLN A 44 -0.14 -1.31 3.15
N GLU A 45 -0.29 -0.60 2.03
CA GLU A 45 -1.53 -0.67 1.27
C GLU A 45 -1.22 -0.73 -0.20
N TRP A 46 -2.07 -1.46 -0.93
CA TRP A 46 -1.98 -1.50 -2.37
C TRP A 46 -2.86 -0.40 -2.94
N VAL A 47 -2.26 0.45 -3.74
CA VAL A 47 -2.94 1.63 -4.24
C VAL A 47 -2.99 1.57 -5.76
N ASP A 48 -4.14 1.87 -6.33
CA ASP A 48 -4.29 1.93 -7.78
C ASP A 48 -3.38 2.99 -8.36
N VAL A 49 -2.66 2.65 -9.41
CA VAL A 49 -1.80 3.60 -10.08
C VAL A 49 -2.05 3.48 -11.58
N PRO A 50 -1.75 4.52 -12.35
CA PRO A 50 -1.90 4.43 -13.80
C PRO A 50 -0.85 3.50 -14.38
N GLU A 51 -1.22 2.82 -15.44
CA GLU A 51 -0.29 1.93 -16.12
C GLU A 51 0.97 2.64 -16.53
N SER A 52 0.84 3.90 -16.91
CA SER A 52 1.98 4.66 -17.37
C SER A 52 3.02 4.91 -16.29
N SER A 53 2.64 4.70 -15.02
CA SER A 53 3.58 4.89 -13.92
C SER A 53 4.43 3.65 -13.65
N VAL A 54 4.11 2.54 -14.28
CA VAL A 54 4.87 1.31 -14.08
C VAL A 54 6.00 1.28 -15.09
N THR A 55 7.22 1.08 -14.60
CA THR A 55 8.40 1.12 -15.45
C THR A 55 9.22 -0.14 -15.28
N ASP A 56 10.28 -0.26 -16.05
CA ASP A 56 11.17 -1.41 -15.97
C ASP A 56 11.87 -1.51 -14.64
N LYS A 57 11.90 -0.43 -13.90
CA LYS A 57 12.56 -0.45 -12.61
C LYS A 57 11.69 -0.98 -11.50
N ASP A 58 10.42 -1.19 -11.78
CA ASP A 58 9.51 -1.71 -10.78
C ASP A 58 9.63 -3.23 -10.69
N VAL A 59 9.44 -3.74 -9.49
CA VAL A 59 9.42 -5.17 -9.25
C VAL A 59 7.99 -5.62 -9.37
N ILE A 60 7.73 -6.49 -10.34
CA ILE A 60 6.37 -6.95 -10.59
C ILE A 60 6.17 -8.28 -9.89
N LEU A 61 5.24 -8.29 -8.95
CA LEU A 61 4.88 -9.52 -8.27
C LEU A 61 3.78 -10.19 -9.04
N LYS A 62 3.98 -11.45 -9.34
CA LYS A 62 2.96 -12.20 -10.03
C LYS A 62 1.96 -12.69 -9.03
N TRP A 63 0.70 -12.55 -9.37
CA TRP A 63 -0.35 -13.08 -8.56
C TRP A 63 -0.37 -14.56 -8.75
N GLU A 64 -0.08 -15.29 -7.69
CA GLU A 64 -0.13 -16.74 -7.79
C GLU A 64 -1.33 -17.24 -7.05
N ARG A 65 -2.12 -18.02 -7.70
CA ARG A 65 -3.25 -18.58 -7.13
C ARG A 65 -2.93 -19.98 -6.71
N LEU A 66 -3.12 -20.25 -5.47
CA LEU A 66 -2.84 -21.60 -4.97
C LEU A 66 -4.09 -22.44 -4.94
#